data_254423923041ee3a6bfd05fa6ba736d6
#
_entry.id   254423923041ee3a6bfd05fa6ba736d6
#
_cell.length_a   1.000
_cell.length_b   1.000
_cell.length_c   1.000
_cell.angle_alpha   90.00
_cell.angle_beta   90.00
_cell.angle_gamma   90.00
#
_symmetry.space_group_name_H-M   'P 1'
#
loop_
_entity.id
_entity.type
_entity.pdbx_description
1 polymer ?
#
loop_
_entity_poly.entity_id
_entity_poly.type
_entity_poly.pdbx_seq_one_letter_code
_entity_poly.pdbx_strand_id
1 'polypeptide(L)'
;TKMVAKEIYAWLQAHKKEGIIIEANNQDGLEVHVDSDWGSMHSVCGEVRSRSGVLIRVNKVPVYWKSSLQKVTSTQFDPELDPDTSVGQKEIATSSAYGETLAGADATTAALHIGYVADELGAPFPKPITIHIDATAAKSFFENTGGASKMKHIDIRSEWVQMVRDRHQFEFEKVDGTR
;
A
#
# COMPACT_ATOMS: atom_id res chain seq x y z
N THR A 1 8.54 15.42 -19.91
CA THR A 1 7.09 15.42 -19.54
C THR A 1 6.18 15.37 -20.78
N LYS A 2 6.43 16.19 -21.83
CA LYS A 2 5.63 16.14 -23.09
C LYS A 2 5.80 14.85 -23.86
N MET A 3 6.97 14.22 -23.81
CA MET A 3 7.27 12.96 -24.50
C MET A 3 6.47 11.81 -23.87
N VAL A 4 6.49 11.67 -22.57
CA VAL A 4 5.72 10.65 -21.83
C VAL A 4 4.22 10.79 -22.09
N ALA A 5 3.68 12.00 -22.10
CA ALA A 5 2.27 12.22 -22.41
C ALA A 5 1.89 11.77 -23.83
N LYS A 6 2.78 11.97 -24.81
CA LYS A 6 2.55 11.47 -26.18
C LYS A 6 2.59 9.95 -26.26
N GLU A 7 3.50 9.31 -25.53
CA GLU A 7 3.59 7.85 -25.48
C GLU A 7 2.34 7.24 -24.84
N ILE A 8 1.88 7.79 -23.71
CA ILE A 8 0.61 7.39 -23.07
C ILE A 8 -0.56 7.56 -24.03
N TYR A 9 -0.65 8.70 -24.71
CA TYR A 9 -1.72 8.95 -25.67
C TYR A 9 -1.69 7.97 -26.85
N ALA A 10 -0.51 7.72 -27.40
CA ALA A 10 -0.34 6.75 -28.49
C ALA A 10 -0.75 5.33 -28.05
N TRP A 11 -0.36 4.93 -26.85
CA TRP A 11 -0.75 3.66 -26.25
C TRP A 11 -2.27 3.57 -26.09
N LEU A 12 -2.91 4.58 -25.51
CA LEU A 12 -4.38 4.62 -25.36
C LEU A 12 -5.11 4.56 -26.70
N GLN A 13 -4.58 5.21 -27.75
CA GLN A 13 -5.16 5.14 -29.09
C GLN A 13 -5.05 3.74 -29.70
N ALA A 14 -3.93 3.06 -29.49
CA ALA A 14 -3.73 1.70 -29.96
C ALA A 14 -4.65 0.69 -29.23
N HIS A 15 -4.93 0.92 -27.95
CA HIS A 15 -5.64 0.00 -27.05
C HIS A 15 -7.06 0.48 -26.68
N LYS A 16 -7.64 1.40 -27.47
CA LYS A 16 -8.96 2.02 -27.18
C LYS A 16 -10.14 1.06 -27.10
N LYS A 17 -9.97 -0.18 -27.57
CA LYS A 17 -10.99 -1.24 -27.51
C LYS A 17 -10.75 -2.22 -26.38
N GLU A 18 -9.65 -2.09 -25.68
CA GLU A 18 -9.35 -2.90 -24.50
C GLU A 18 -10.05 -2.32 -23.28
N GLY A 19 -10.50 -3.18 -22.42
CA GLY A 19 -11.20 -2.81 -21.19
C GLY A 19 -11.04 -3.86 -20.11
N ILE A 20 -11.63 -3.59 -18.97
CA ILE A 20 -11.70 -4.55 -17.88
C ILE A 20 -12.85 -5.51 -18.17
N ILE A 21 -12.55 -6.81 -18.22
CA ILE A 21 -13.57 -7.85 -18.37
C ILE A 21 -14.05 -8.21 -16.98
N ILE A 22 -15.37 -8.08 -16.76
CA ILE A 22 -16.03 -8.43 -15.51
C ILE A 22 -16.80 -9.74 -15.72
N GLU A 23 -16.34 -10.81 -15.08
CA GLU A 23 -17.02 -12.11 -15.11
C GLU A 23 -17.95 -12.22 -13.89
N ALA A 24 -19.25 -12.27 -14.15
CA ALA A 24 -20.28 -12.22 -13.10
C ALA A 24 -20.32 -13.48 -12.19
N ASN A 25 -19.71 -14.59 -12.60
CA ASN A 25 -19.83 -15.88 -11.91
C ASN A 25 -18.61 -16.23 -11.03
N ASN A 26 -17.65 -15.36 -10.90
CA ASN A 26 -16.50 -15.60 -10.07
C ASN A 26 -16.79 -15.19 -8.61
N GLN A 27 -16.52 -16.09 -7.65
CA GLN A 27 -16.77 -15.88 -6.22
C GLN A 27 -15.47 -15.90 -5.40
N ASP A 28 -14.35 -15.51 -5.99
CA ASP A 28 -13.05 -15.52 -5.31
C ASP A 28 -12.94 -14.48 -4.17
N GLY A 29 -13.92 -13.59 -4.05
CA GLY A 29 -13.98 -12.62 -2.96
C GLY A 29 -13.11 -11.38 -3.20
N LEU A 30 -12.58 -10.84 -2.10
CA LEU A 30 -11.73 -9.65 -2.10
C LEU A 30 -10.26 -10.06 -1.94
N GLU A 31 -9.43 -9.71 -2.92
CA GLU A 31 -7.98 -9.89 -2.90
C GLU A 31 -7.29 -8.53 -2.85
N VAL A 32 -6.31 -8.39 -1.99
CA VAL A 32 -5.55 -7.15 -1.81
C VAL A 32 -4.07 -7.44 -2.05
N HIS A 33 -3.47 -6.73 -3.00
CA HIS A 33 -2.03 -6.80 -3.27
C HIS A 33 -1.39 -5.48 -2.90
N VAL A 34 -0.28 -5.54 -2.19
CA VAL A 34 0.47 -4.37 -1.75
C VAL A 34 1.95 -4.57 -1.98
N ASP A 35 2.60 -3.49 -2.40
CA ASP A 35 4.03 -3.42 -2.63
C ASP A 35 4.55 -2.02 -2.26
N SER A 36 5.81 -1.93 -1.92
CA SER A 36 6.46 -0.67 -1.62
C SER A 36 7.86 -0.64 -2.20
N ASP A 37 8.13 0.39 -2.96
CA ASP A 37 9.44 0.69 -3.50
C ASP A 37 10.17 1.66 -2.56
N TRP A 38 11.29 1.22 -2.01
CA TRP A 38 12.05 1.99 -1.04
C TRP A 38 13.08 2.92 -1.69
N GLY A 39 12.82 4.23 -1.57
CA GLY A 39 13.81 5.25 -1.91
C GLY A 39 14.20 5.34 -3.37
N SER A 40 13.41 4.83 -4.33
CA SER A 40 13.74 4.89 -5.75
C SER A 40 13.50 6.25 -6.39
N MET A 41 12.68 7.08 -5.78
CA MET A 41 12.30 8.38 -6.35
C MET A 41 13.08 9.52 -5.70
N HIS A 42 14.06 10.03 -6.43
CA HIS A 42 14.70 11.30 -6.08
C HIS A 42 13.79 12.46 -6.51
N SER A 43 13.41 13.30 -5.56
CA SER A 43 12.74 14.56 -5.89
C SER A 43 13.75 15.57 -6.44
N VAL A 44 13.26 16.59 -7.14
CA VAL A 44 14.07 17.72 -7.62
C VAL A 44 14.79 18.44 -6.48
N CYS A 45 14.30 18.29 -5.25
CA CYS A 45 14.85 18.89 -4.03
C CYS A 45 15.82 17.95 -3.28
N GLY A 46 16.22 16.81 -3.86
CA GLY A 46 17.11 15.84 -3.18
C GLY A 46 16.43 14.94 -2.14
N GLU A 47 15.12 15.07 -1.94
CA GLU A 47 14.37 14.17 -1.06
C GLU A 47 14.19 12.81 -1.72
N VAL A 48 14.53 11.75 -1.00
CA VAL A 48 14.27 10.37 -1.43
C VAL A 48 12.97 9.92 -0.80
N ARG A 49 12.02 9.50 -1.63
CA ARG A 49 10.70 9.03 -1.18
C ARG A 49 10.43 7.63 -1.67
N SER A 50 9.84 6.84 -0.80
CA SER A 50 9.27 5.55 -1.17
C SER A 50 7.93 5.71 -1.86
N ARG A 51 7.55 4.72 -2.65
CA ARG A 51 6.25 4.68 -3.33
C ARG A 51 5.48 3.46 -2.85
N SER A 52 4.22 3.66 -2.49
CA SER A 52 3.29 2.56 -2.22
C SER A 52 2.48 2.23 -3.45
N GLY A 53 2.37 0.95 -3.74
CA GLY A 53 1.46 0.35 -4.71
C GLY A 53 0.38 -0.45 -4.00
N VAL A 54 -0.88 -0.25 -4.38
CA VAL A 54 -2.02 -1.03 -3.90
C VAL A 54 -2.87 -1.43 -5.08
N LEU A 55 -3.25 -2.69 -5.16
CA LEU A 55 -4.21 -3.22 -6.11
C LEU A 55 -5.23 -4.05 -5.36
N ILE A 56 -6.52 -3.72 -5.52
CA ILE A 56 -7.61 -4.51 -4.94
C ILE A 56 -8.47 -5.06 -6.06
N ARG A 57 -8.73 -6.35 -5.98
CA ARG A 57 -9.60 -7.07 -6.91
C ARG A 57 -10.82 -7.62 -6.17
N VAL A 58 -11.96 -7.53 -6.82
CA VAL A 58 -13.17 -8.25 -6.42
C VAL A 58 -13.44 -9.30 -7.48
N ASN A 59 -13.48 -10.56 -7.10
CA ASN A 59 -13.67 -11.67 -8.03
C ASN A 59 -12.69 -11.59 -9.22
N LYS A 60 -11.40 -11.35 -8.95
CA LYS A 60 -10.31 -11.15 -9.91
C LYS A 60 -10.39 -9.88 -10.76
N VAL A 61 -11.44 -9.09 -10.63
CA VAL A 61 -11.59 -7.82 -11.34
C VAL A 61 -10.96 -6.68 -10.55
N PRO A 62 -10.04 -5.91 -11.11
CA PRO A 62 -9.47 -4.77 -10.42
C PRO A 62 -10.54 -3.68 -10.22
N VAL A 63 -10.81 -3.34 -8.96
CA VAL A 63 -11.79 -2.32 -8.58
C VAL A 63 -11.14 -1.09 -7.94
N TYR A 64 -9.93 -1.24 -7.43
CA TYR A 64 -9.17 -0.15 -6.85
C TYR A 64 -7.68 -0.35 -7.11
N TRP A 65 -7.01 0.72 -7.50
CA TRP A 65 -5.55 0.75 -7.60
C TRP A 65 -5.03 2.12 -7.22
N LYS A 66 -3.86 2.11 -6.59
CA LYS A 66 -3.19 3.34 -6.16
C LYS A 66 -1.69 3.15 -6.33
N SER A 67 -1.03 4.16 -6.88
CA SER A 67 0.42 4.28 -6.84
C SER A 67 0.75 5.70 -6.41
N SER A 68 1.29 5.87 -5.21
CA SER A 68 1.52 7.19 -4.63
C SER A 68 2.84 7.26 -3.88
N LEU A 69 3.47 8.41 -3.92
CA LEU A 69 4.62 8.67 -3.06
C LEU A 69 4.17 8.68 -1.59
N GLN A 70 4.92 8.00 -0.75
CA GLN A 70 4.72 8.05 0.68
C GLN A 70 4.97 9.47 1.19
N LYS A 71 4.22 9.89 2.19
CA LYS A 71 4.41 11.23 2.81
C LYS A 71 5.67 11.31 3.65
N VAL A 72 6.31 10.19 3.84
CA VAL A 72 7.52 10.01 4.65
C VAL A 72 8.73 10.13 3.74
N THR A 73 9.71 10.88 4.15
CA THR A 73 10.97 11.08 3.42
C THR A 73 12.11 10.37 4.15
N SER A 74 13.07 9.85 3.38
CA SER A 74 14.32 9.31 3.92
C SER A 74 15.44 10.35 3.93
N THR A 75 15.12 11.62 4.09
CA THR A 75 16.14 12.67 4.21
C THR A 75 16.90 12.49 5.52
N GLN A 76 18.22 12.45 5.42
CA GLN A 76 19.06 12.67 6.59
C GLN A 76 18.70 14.05 7.15
N PHE A 77 18.33 14.07 8.42
CA PHE A 77 18.13 15.30 9.16
C PHE A 77 19.47 16.04 9.19
N ASP A 78 19.55 17.15 8.50
CA ASP A 78 20.65 18.08 8.65
C ASP A 78 20.26 19.12 9.71
N PRO A 79 20.79 19.02 10.93
CA PRO A 79 20.43 19.93 12.02
C PRO A 79 20.89 21.36 11.80
N GLU A 80 21.69 21.63 10.78
CA GLU A 80 22.23 22.97 10.48
C GLU A 80 21.32 23.80 9.57
N LEU A 81 20.29 23.20 8.94
CA LEU A 81 19.56 23.87 7.84
C LEU A 81 18.33 24.65 8.25
N ASP A 82 17.80 24.60 9.42
CA ASP A 82 16.84 25.57 9.99
C ASP A 82 16.19 25.08 11.31
N PRO A 83 16.46 25.67 12.45
CA PRO A 83 15.82 25.31 13.72
C PRO A 83 14.38 25.79 13.86
N ASP A 84 13.86 26.61 12.94
CA ASP A 84 12.57 27.31 13.11
C ASP A 84 11.47 26.88 12.12
N THR A 85 11.72 25.92 11.26
CA THR A 85 10.65 25.30 10.48
C THR A 85 9.92 24.25 11.32
N SER A 86 8.92 24.66 12.05
CA SER A 86 7.84 23.84 12.60
C SER A 86 6.98 23.21 11.50
N VAL A 87 7.60 22.75 10.43
CA VAL A 87 6.98 21.88 9.43
C VAL A 87 6.87 20.51 10.09
N GLY A 88 5.65 20.09 10.36
CA GLY A 88 5.29 18.89 11.11
C GLY A 88 6.24 17.73 10.87
N GLN A 89 6.59 17.04 11.94
CA GLN A 89 7.55 15.92 11.96
C GLN A 89 7.32 15.02 10.74
N LYS A 90 8.21 15.14 9.76
CA LYS A 90 8.22 14.24 8.62
C LYS A 90 8.79 12.92 9.15
N GLU A 91 7.95 11.93 9.28
CA GLU A 91 8.42 10.57 9.58
C GLU A 91 9.38 10.12 8.47
N ILE A 92 10.53 9.61 8.87
CA ILE A 92 11.57 9.14 7.96
C ILE A 92 11.43 7.63 7.83
N ALA A 93 11.22 7.13 6.62
CA ALA A 93 11.28 5.69 6.36
C ALA A 93 12.73 5.22 6.52
N THR A 94 13.07 4.71 7.69
CA THR A 94 14.42 4.26 8.04
C THR A 94 14.78 2.90 7.45
N SER A 95 13.82 2.19 6.86
CA SER A 95 14.04 0.88 6.25
C SER A 95 12.95 0.54 5.23
N SER A 96 13.24 -0.41 4.32
CA SER A 96 12.24 -0.97 3.41
C SER A 96 11.04 -1.55 4.15
N ALA A 97 11.28 -2.22 5.27
CA ALA A 97 10.22 -2.76 6.11
C ALA A 97 9.23 -1.70 6.61
N TYR A 98 9.71 -0.49 6.87
CA TYR A 98 8.83 0.62 7.25
C TYR A 98 7.97 1.09 6.08
N GLY A 99 8.57 1.23 4.88
CA GLY A 99 7.83 1.55 3.66
C GLY A 99 6.72 0.54 3.38
N GLU A 100 7.04 -0.76 3.53
CA GLU A 100 6.09 -1.85 3.38
C GLU A 100 4.96 -1.79 4.42
N THR A 101 5.28 -1.45 5.67
CA THR A 101 4.27 -1.29 6.72
C THR A 101 3.30 -0.15 6.42
N LEU A 102 3.80 0.98 5.91
CA LEU A 102 2.96 2.10 5.49
C LEU A 102 2.05 1.72 4.31
N ALA A 103 2.60 1.02 3.32
CA ALA A 103 1.83 0.54 2.18
C ALA A 103 0.75 -0.46 2.62
N GLY A 104 1.07 -1.38 3.53
CA GLY A 104 0.13 -2.32 4.11
C GLY A 104 -1.01 -1.64 4.87
N ALA A 105 -0.72 -0.60 5.64
CA ALA A 105 -1.74 0.19 6.33
C ALA A 105 -2.68 0.91 5.35
N ASP A 106 -2.13 1.49 4.27
CA ASP A 106 -2.93 2.11 3.21
C ASP A 106 -3.83 1.08 2.52
N ALA A 107 -3.29 -0.11 2.21
CA ALA A 107 -4.04 -1.22 1.61
C ALA A 107 -5.16 -1.73 2.51
N THR A 108 -4.88 -1.91 3.80
CA THR A 108 -5.88 -2.32 4.81
C THR A 108 -7.01 -1.30 4.90
N THR A 109 -6.70 0.00 4.89
CA THR A 109 -7.70 1.07 4.90
C THR A 109 -8.62 1.00 3.69
N ALA A 110 -8.05 0.81 2.50
CA ALA A 110 -8.83 0.72 1.27
C ALA A 110 -9.69 -0.55 1.23
N ALA A 111 -9.15 -1.69 1.65
CA ALA A 111 -9.87 -2.96 1.73
C ALA A 111 -11.04 -2.89 2.71
N LEU A 112 -10.83 -2.28 3.87
CA LEU A 112 -11.89 -2.07 4.87
C LEU A 112 -13.03 -1.22 4.32
N HIS A 113 -12.70 -0.14 3.61
CA HIS A 113 -13.71 0.71 2.97
C HIS A 113 -14.55 -0.05 1.94
N ILE A 114 -13.89 -0.83 1.07
CA ILE A 114 -14.60 -1.67 0.08
C ILE A 114 -15.45 -2.73 0.79
N GLY A 115 -14.94 -3.32 1.87
CA GLY A 115 -15.69 -4.26 2.69
C GLY A 115 -16.98 -3.66 3.26
N TYR A 116 -16.92 -2.46 3.81
CA TYR A 116 -18.10 -1.75 4.32
C TYR A 116 -19.12 -1.45 3.21
N VAL A 117 -18.66 -1.03 2.04
CA VAL A 117 -19.56 -0.82 0.90
C VAL A 117 -20.26 -2.11 0.50
N ALA A 118 -19.53 -3.23 0.47
CA ALA A 118 -20.10 -4.54 0.18
C ALA A 118 -21.14 -4.97 1.24
N ASP A 119 -20.82 -4.76 2.52
CA ASP A 119 -21.75 -5.04 3.62
C ASP A 119 -23.04 -4.22 3.50
N GLU A 120 -22.94 -2.93 3.20
CA GLU A 120 -24.09 -2.04 2.99
C GLU A 120 -24.95 -2.45 1.77
N LEU A 121 -24.30 -2.99 0.74
CA LEU A 121 -24.99 -3.52 -0.44
C LEU A 121 -25.61 -4.91 -0.22
N GLY A 122 -25.44 -5.51 0.96
CA GLY A 122 -25.93 -6.84 1.28
C GLY A 122 -25.17 -7.97 0.58
N ALA A 123 -23.94 -7.70 0.13
CA ALA A 123 -23.06 -8.65 -0.55
C ALA A 123 -21.69 -8.76 0.16
N PRO A 124 -21.66 -9.19 1.45
CA PRO A 124 -20.42 -9.26 2.22
C PRO A 124 -19.42 -10.23 1.60
N PHE A 125 -18.15 -9.86 1.65
CA PHE A 125 -17.09 -10.76 1.19
C PHE A 125 -16.84 -11.90 2.16
N PRO A 126 -16.43 -13.08 1.66
CA PRO A 126 -15.93 -14.16 2.50
C PRO A 126 -14.79 -13.66 3.40
N LYS A 127 -14.71 -14.21 4.60
CA LYS A 127 -13.66 -13.92 5.58
C LYS A 127 -12.80 -15.16 5.80
N PRO A 128 -11.51 -15.04 6.07
CA PRO A 128 -10.74 -13.78 6.16
C PRO A 128 -10.49 -13.16 4.79
N ILE A 129 -10.28 -11.82 4.76
CA ILE A 129 -9.82 -11.12 3.57
C ILE A 129 -8.30 -11.21 3.53
N THR A 130 -7.74 -11.71 2.43
CA THR A 130 -6.29 -11.92 2.29
C THR A 130 -5.60 -10.68 1.72
N ILE A 131 -4.57 -10.22 2.43
CA ILE A 131 -3.66 -9.16 1.97
C ILE A 131 -2.33 -9.79 1.60
N HIS A 132 -2.00 -9.74 0.32
CA HIS A 132 -0.75 -10.27 -0.24
C HIS A 132 0.37 -9.23 -0.12
N ILE A 133 1.45 -9.61 0.55
CA ILE A 133 2.63 -8.76 0.81
C ILE A 133 3.90 -9.58 0.56
N ASP A 134 4.92 -8.97 -0.05
CA ASP A 134 6.19 -9.67 -0.32
C ASP A 134 7.20 -9.54 0.83
N ALA A 135 7.06 -8.51 1.68
CA ALA A 135 7.97 -8.24 2.78
C ALA A 135 7.67 -9.10 4.02
N THR A 136 8.52 -10.08 4.29
CA THR A 136 8.41 -10.94 5.48
C THR A 136 8.41 -10.14 6.79
N ALA A 137 9.20 -9.05 6.86
CA ALA A 137 9.27 -8.23 8.06
C ALA A 137 7.95 -7.50 8.35
N ALA A 138 7.30 -6.94 7.30
CA ALA A 138 6.02 -6.29 7.44
C ALA A 138 4.90 -7.29 7.79
N LYS A 139 4.90 -8.47 7.15
CA LYS A 139 3.98 -9.56 7.51
C LYS A 139 4.11 -9.94 8.99
N SER A 140 5.33 -10.26 9.45
CA SER A 140 5.58 -10.65 10.85
C SER A 140 5.16 -9.55 11.82
N PHE A 141 5.29 -8.31 11.41
CA PHE A 141 4.88 -7.16 12.19
C PHE A 141 3.35 -7.08 12.33
N PHE A 142 2.61 -7.21 11.23
CA PHE A 142 1.15 -7.21 11.25
C PHE A 142 0.55 -8.41 11.98
N GLU A 143 1.22 -9.55 11.96
CA GLU A 143 0.81 -10.76 12.66
C GLU A 143 1.23 -10.79 14.14
N ASN A 144 2.03 -9.82 14.58
CA ASN A 144 2.59 -9.77 15.93
C ASN A 144 3.41 -11.03 16.31
N THR A 145 4.02 -11.68 15.30
CA THR A 145 4.75 -12.94 15.46
C THR A 145 6.22 -12.76 15.84
N GLY A 146 6.67 -11.52 15.99
CA GLY A 146 8.03 -11.22 16.45
C GLY A 146 8.65 -10.05 15.70
N GLY A 147 9.36 -9.19 16.41
CA GLY A 147 10.13 -8.09 15.82
C GLY A 147 9.71 -6.67 16.22
N ALA A 148 8.64 -6.52 16.99
CA ALA A 148 8.19 -5.21 17.50
C ALA A 148 9.29 -4.43 18.25
N SER A 149 10.30 -5.10 18.80
CA SER A 149 11.37 -4.45 19.54
C SER A 149 12.34 -3.63 18.69
N LYS A 150 12.38 -3.87 17.37
CA LYS A 150 13.30 -3.17 16.46
C LYS A 150 12.69 -1.95 15.74
N MET A 151 11.37 -1.79 15.84
CA MET A 151 10.65 -0.75 15.13
C MET A 151 9.78 0.10 16.08
N LYS A 152 10.37 0.58 17.16
CA LYS A 152 9.69 1.35 18.21
C LYS A 152 8.99 2.64 17.76
N HIS A 153 9.15 3.05 16.51
CA HIS A 153 8.60 4.29 15.98
C HIS A 153 7.40 4.10 15.02
N ILE A 154 6.92 2.86 14.88
CA ILE A 154 5.83 2.54 13.94
C ILE A 154 4.47 2.46 14.65
N ASP A 155 4.34 3.07 15.78
CA ASP A 155 3.38 2.73 16.81
C ASP A 155 1.89 2.73 16.39
N ILE A 156 1.34 3.86 15.99
CA ILE A 156 -0.12 4.01 15.92
C ILE A 156 -0.76 3.31 14.72
N ARG A 157 -0.16 3.42 13.53
CA ARG A 157 -0.75 2.85 12.31
C ARG A 157 -0.72 1.33 12.32
N SER A 158 0.32 0.79 12.88
CA SER A 158 0.55 -0.65 12.94
C SER A 158 -0.30 -1.33 13.99
N GLU A 159 -0.40 -0.73 15.16
CA GLU A 159 -1.34 -1.16 16.19
C GLU A 159 -2.78 -1.09 15.67
N TRP A 160 -3.09 -0.06 14.89
CA TRP A 160 -4.37 0.05 14.22
C TRP A 160 -4.60 -1.09 13.21
N VAL A 161 -3.60 -1.44 12.37
CA VAL A 161 -3.72 -2.56 11.43
C VAL A 161 -3.93 -3.88 12.17
N GLN A 162 -3.19 -4.13 13.25
CA GLN A 162 -3.37 -5.33 14.08
C GLN A 162 -4.78 -5.40 14.69
N MET A 163 -5.27 -4.28 15.23
CA MET A 163 -6.62 -4.19 15.75
C MET A 163 -7.69 -4.43 14.66
N VAL A 164 -7.51 -3.86 13.49
CA VAL A 164 -8.41 -4.03 12.34
C VAL A 164 -8.37 -5.46 11.84
N ARG A 165 -7.19 -6.07 11.75
CA ARG A 165 -7.02 -7.48 11.39
C ARG A 165 -7.90 -8.37 12.28
N ASP A 166 -7.78 -8.21 13.59
CA ASP A 166 -8.48 -9.06 14.54
C ASP A 166 -10.00 -8.85 14.52
N ARG A 167 -10.45 -7.60 14.35
CA ARG A 167 -11.87 -7.24 14.30
C ARG A 167 -12.56 -7.61 12.98
N HIS A 168 -11.87 -7.43 11.87
CA HIS A 168 -12.43 -7.57 10.52
C HIS A 168 -11.94 -8.81 9.78
N GLN A 169 -11.21 -9.67 10.47
CA GLN A 169 -10.72 -10.94 9.93
C GLN A 169 -9.91 -10.76 8.64
N PHE A 170 -8.86 -9.97 8.74
CA PHE A 170 -7.82 -9.91 7.71
C PHE A 170 -6.72 -10.94 8.02
N GLU A 171 -6.13 -11.48 6.98
CA GLU A 171 -4.91 -12.27 7.06
C GLU A 171 -3.85 -11.71 6.10
N PHE A 172 -2.58 -11.91 6.44
CA PHE A 172 -1.47 -11.47 5.61
C PHE A 172 -0.77 -12.69 5.03
N GLU A 173 -0.74 -12.78 3.71
CA GLU A 173 -0.05 -13.84 3.00
C GLU A 173 1.19 -13.30 2.31
N LYS A 174 2.31 -14.04 2.47
CA LYS A 174 3.52 -13.71 1.74
C LYS A 174 3.41 -14.21 0.32
N VAL A 175 3.63 -13.33 -0.64
CA VAL A 175 3.81 -13.70 -2.04
C VAL A 175 5.28 -13.56 -2.42
N ASP A 176 5.77 -14.47 -3.28
CA ASP A 176 7.10 -14.33 -3.85
C ASP A 176 7.08 -13.20 -4.87
N GLY A 177 7.96 -12.22 -4.67
CA GLY A 177 8.15 -11.13 -5.63
C GLY A 177 8.60 -11.71 -6.96
N THR A 178 7.70 -11.92 -7.88
CA THR A 178 8.04 -12.26 -9.26
C THR A 178 8.61 -11.01 -9.93
N ARG A 179 9.88 -11.10 -10.30
CA ARG A 179 10.57 -10.12 -11.12
C ARG A 179 10.04 -10.12 -12.55
#